data_c2373f3a2b347df0a8df2db63c2b1122
#
_entry.id   c2373f3a2b347df0a8df2db63c2b1122
#
_cell.length_a   1.000
_cell.length_b   1.000
_cell.length_c   1.000
_cell.angle_alpha   90.00
_cell.angle_beta   90.00
_cell.angle_gamma   90.00
#
_symmetry.space_group_name_H-M   'P 1'
#
loop_
_entity.id
_entity.type
_entity.pdbx_description
1 polymer ?
#
loop_
_entity_poly.entity_id
_entity_poly.type
_entity_poly.pdbx_seq_one_letter_code
_entity_poly.pdbx_strand_id
1 'polypeptide(L)'
;MTTDKEKNNKKTILIVDDETDVCLTLRVVLEGNGFKVDTFVDPTLALENFKSSKYDLLVLDIKMPVVNGFQLYAQMKKIDLNIKALFLTAIIDLQEYDAFKKEVFPKDGQRHLIQKPIENEDMLVRINAII
;
A
#
# COMPACT_ATOMS: atom_id res chain seq x y z
N MET A 1 -25.20 -13.82 -15.13
CA MET A 1 -24.00 -14.22 -15.87
C MET A 1 -22.85 -13.28 -15.56
N THR A 2 -21.72 -13.82 -15.18
CA THR A 2 -20.54 -13.02 -14.90
C THR A 2 -19.97 -12.49 -16.21
N THR A 3 -19.98 -11.20 -16.39
CA THR A 3 -19.42 -10.55 -17.57
C THR A 3 -17.94 -10.27 -17.36
N ASP A 4 -17.20 -10.01 -18.42
CA ASP A 4 -15.81 -9.57 -18.31
C ASP A 4 -15.69 -8.30 -17.45
N LYS A 5 -16.72 -7.46 -17.47
CA LYS A 5 -16.80 -6.27 -16.63
C LYS A 5 -16.80 -6.61 -15.13
N GLU A 6 -17.52 -7.66 -14.73
CA GLU A 6 -17.52 -8.09 -13.33
C GLU A 6 -16.18 -8.69 -12.92
N LYS A 7 -15.54 -9.45 -13.80
CA LYS A 7 -14.19 -9.98 -13.57
C LYS A 7 -13.16 -8.86 -13.46
N ASN A 8 -13.36 -7.75 -14.21
CA ASN A 8 -12.48 -6.61 -14.20
C ASN A 8 -12.77 -5.63 -13.05
N ASN A 9 -13.84 -5.87 -12.28
CA ASN A 9 -14.20 -5.03 -11.14
C ASN A 9 -13.44 -5.36 -9.86
N LYS A 10 -12.55 -6.36 -9.87
CA LYS A 10 -11.68 -6.63 -8.74
C LYS A 10 -10.77 -5.44 -8.51
N LYS A 11 -10.70 -5.02 -7.25
CA LYS A 11 -9.77 -3.97 -6.85
C LYS A 11 -8.35 -4.50 -6.92
N THR A 12 -7.44 -3.67 -7.40
CA THR A 12 -6.04 -4.01 -7.58
C THR A 12 -5.17 -3.28 -6.56
N ILE A 13 -4.34 -4.04 -5.85
CA ILE A 13 -3.47 -3.54 -4.81
C ILE A 13 -2.02 -3.74 -5.22
N LEU A 14 -1.22 -2.68 -5.09
CA LEU A 14 0.23 -2.75 -5.25
C LEU A 14 0.88 -2.80 -3.87
N ILE A 15 1.68 -3.84 -3.62
CA ILE A 15 2.43 -3.99 -2.38
C ILE A 15 3.91 -3.74 -2.68
N VAL A 16 4.53 -2.84 -1.93
CA VAL A 16 5.97 -2.60 -2.00
C VAL A 16 6.57 -2.72 -0.61
N ASP A 17 7.37 -3.75 -0.41
CA ASP A 17 8.04 -4.06 0.85
C ASP A 17 9.33 -4.81 0.53
N ASP A 18 10.45 -4.37 1.08
CA ASP A 18 11.76 -5.01 0.83
C ASP A 18 11.88 -6.40 1.44
N GLU A 19 10.96 -6.79 2.33
CA GLU A 19 10.90 -8.14 2.87
C GLU A 19 10.01 -9.03 2.00
N THR A 20 10.64 -9.99 1.32
CA THR A 20 9.94 -10.93 0.43
C THR A 20 8.81 -11.68 1.13
N ASP A 21 9.04 -12.11 2.37
CA ASP A 21 8.05 -12.86 3.15
C ASP A 21 6.79 -12.04 3.43
N VAL A 22 6.93 -10.74 3.69
CA VAL A 22 5.80 -9.85 3.89
C VAL A 22 4.98 -9.75 2.61
N CYS A 23 5.63 -9.51 1.48
CA CYS A 23 4.98 -9.45 0.17
C CYS A 23 4.20 -10.73 -0.12
N LEU A 24 4.81 -11.87 0.10
CA LEU A 24 4.19 -13.18 -0.19
C LEU A 24 2.99 -13.43 0.71
N THR A 25 3.12 -13.17 2.00
CA THR A 25 2.04 -13.38 2.97
C THR A 25 0.83 -12.48 2.67
N LEU A 26 1.09 -11.20 2.44
CA LEU A 26 0.03 -10.25 2.12
C LEU A 26 -0.66 -10.59 0.80
N ARG A 27 0.11 -10.99 -0.20
CA ARG A 27 -0.44 -11.41 -1.49
C ARG A 27 -1.41 -12.57 -1.33
N VAL A 28 -1.02 -13.61 -0.61
CA VAL A 28 -1.88 -14.79 -0.39
C VAL A 28 -3.18 -14.39 0.29
N VAL A 29 -3.10 -13.59 1.34
CA VAL A 29 -4.28 -13.15 2.10
C VAL A 29 -5.21 -12.29 1.23
N LEU A 30 -4.65 -11.34 0.51
CA LEU A 30 -5.46 -10.40 -0.29
C LEU A 30 -6.06 -11.05 -1.53
N GLU A 31 -5.31 -11.89 -2.23
CA GLU A 31 -5.85 -12.65 -3.35
C GLU A 31 -6.96 -13.59 -2.90
N GLY A 32 -6.81 -14.22 -1.73
CA GLY A 32 -7.85 -15.05 -1.12
C GLY A 32 -9.12 -14.30 -0.77
N ASN A 33 -9.06 -12.98 -0.67
CA ASN A 33 -10.20 -12.12 -0.35
C ASN A 33 -10.71 -11.32 -1.56
N GLY A 34 -10.34 -11.72 -2.77
CA GLY A 34 -10.90 -11.18 -3.99
C GLY A 34 -10.17 -9.99 -4.60
N PHE A 35 -8.98 -9.66 -4.11
CA PHE A 35 -8.17 -8.59 -4.69
C PHE A 35 -7.21 -9.12 -5.75
N LYS A 36 -6.87 -8.29 -6.71
CA LYS A 36 -5.70 -8.50 -7.56
C LYS A 36 -4.51 -7.86 -6.89
N VAL A 37 -3.36 -8.51 -6.91
CA VAL A 37 -2.18 -8.03 -6.18
C VAL A 37 -0.94 -8.12 -7.04
N ASP A 38 -0.22 -7.01 -7.13
CA ASP A 38 1.15 -6.95 -7.64
C ASP A 38 2.09 -6.66 -6.48
N THR A 39 3.25 -7.28 -6.46
CA THR A 39 4.25 -7.08 -5.39
C THR A 39 5.60 -6.70 -5.98
N PHE A 40 6.28 -5.79 -5.29
CA PHE A 40 7.66 -5.42 -5.60
C PHE A 40 8.46 -5.35 -4.31
N VAL A 41 9.66 -5.89 -4.33
CA VAL A 41 10.61 -5.74 -3.22
C VAL A 41 11.56 -4.56 -3.44
N ASP A 42 11.62 -4.04 -4.65
CA ASP A 42 12.42 -2.89 -5.03
C ASP A 42 11.52 -1.70 -5.34
N PRO A 43 11.58 -0.62 -4.54
CA PRO A 43 10.72 0.55 -4.77
C PRO A 43 10.98 1.25 -6.10
N THR A 44 12.21 1.20 -6.61
CA THR A 44 12.54 1.80 -7.90
C THR A 44 11.83 1.07 -9.04
N LEU A 45 11.84 -0.25 -9.02
CA LEU A 45 11.10 -1.06 -10.00
C LEU A 45 9.60 -0.84 -9.89
N ALA A 46 9.07 -0.71 -8.67
CA ALA A 46 7.67 -0.41 -8.45
C ALA A 46 7.28 0.91 -9.12
N LEU A 47 8.10 1.94 -8.95
CA LEU A 47 7.84 3.25 -9.54
C LEU A 47 7.91 3.20 -11.08
N GLU A 48 8.88 2.49 -11.64
CA GLU A 48 9.03 2.33 -13.10
C GLU A 48 7.82 1.65 -13.73
N ASN A 49 7.18 0.74 -13.00
CA ASN A 49 6.02 -0.02 -13.48
C ASN A 49 4.69 0.59 -13.08
N PHE A 50 4.70 1.66 -12.29
CA PHE A 50 3.48 2.30 -11.83
C PHE A 50 2.83 3.13 -12.95
N LYS A 51 1.52 2.98 -13.09
CA LYS A 51 0.73 3.73 -14.07
C LYS A 51 -0.52 4.29 -13.43
N SER A 52 -0.96 5.46 -13.89
CA SER A 52 -2.21 6.06 -13.46
C SER A 52 -3.39 5.12 -13.71
N SER A 53 -4.29 5.05 -12.76
CA SER A 53 -5.52 4.24 -12.80
C SER A 53 -5.31 2.73 -12.84
N LYS A 54 -4.08 2.25 -12.69
CA LYS A 54 -3.79 0.82 -12.66
C LYS A 54 -4.11 0.19 -11.30
N TYR A 55 -3.90 0.92 -10.22
CA TYR A 55 -4.09 0.43 -8.86
C TYR A 55 -5.11 1.24 -8.10
N ASP A 56 -5.84 0.57 -7.22
CA ASP A 56 -6.82 1.19 -6.33
C ASP A 56 -6.23 1.55 -4.97
N LEU A 57 -5.18 0.84 -4.57
CA LEU A 57 -4.52 1.05 -3.28
C LEU A 57 -3.05 0.67 -3.36
N LEU A 58 -2.23 1.46 -2.69
CA LEU A 58 -0.83 1.14 -2.43
C LEU A 58 -0.68 0.65 -0.99
N VAL A 59 0.06 -0.43 -0.80
CA VAL A 59 0.48 -0.90 0.53
C VAL A 59 2.00 -0.80 0.56
N LEU A 60 2.53 0.16 1.29
CA LEU A 60 3.94 0.55 1.22
C LEU A 60 4.62 0.39 2.57
N ASP A 61 5.74 -0.32 2.60
CA ASP A 61 6.64 -0.31 3.75
C ASP A 61 7.31 1.06 3.87
N ILE A 62 7.40 1.59 5.08
CA ILE A 62 8.01 2.89 5.31
C ILE A 62 9.53 2.81 5.17
N LYS A 63 10.18 1.85 5.84
CA LYS A 63 11.64 1.76 5.86
C LYS A 63 12.15 0.79 4.82
N MET A 64 12.56 1.34 3.69
CA MET A 64 13.19 0.59 2.61
C MET A 64 14.51 1.28 2.21
N PRO A 65 15.50 0.51 1.69
CA PRO A 65 16.71 1.12 1.15
C PRO A 65 16.41 2.03 -0.03
N VAL A 66 17.20 3.08 -0.19
CA VAL A 66 17.21 4.04 -1.32
C VAL A 66 15.99 4.96 -1.30
N VAL A 67 14.77 4.43 -1.32
CA VAL A 67 13.53 5.23 -1.32
C VAL A 67 12.62 4.67 -0.25
N ASN A 68 12.24 5.50 0.72
CA ASN A 68 11.28 5.08 1.74
C ASN A 68 9.84 5.13 1.22
N GLY A 69 8.90 4.55 1.98
CA GLY A 69 7.50 4.48 1.55
C GLY A 69 6.85 5.83 1.33
N PHE A 70 7.25 6.83 2.09
CA PHE A 70 6.70 8.19 1.96
C PHE A 70 7.16 8.86 0.68
N GLN A 71 8.45 8.74 0.37
CA GLN A 71 9.02 9.26 -0.87
C GLN A 71 8.40 8.57 -2.07
N LEU A 72 8.22 7.27 -1.99
CA LEU A 72 7.58 6.49 -3.05
C LEU A 72 6.14 6.94 -3.27
N TYR A 73 5.37 7.10 -2.20
CA TYR A 73 4.01 7.58 -2.27
C TYR A 73 3.94 8.97 -2.92
N ALA A 74 4.82 9.88 -2.51
CA ALA A 74 4.86 11.23 -3.10
C ALA A 74 5.09 11.20 -4.61
N GLN A 75 5.97 10.32 -5.08
CA GLN A 75 6.22 10.14 -6.52
C GLN A 75 5.02 9.53 -7.25
N MET A 76 4.42 8.50 -6.68
CA MET A 76 3.25 7.85 -7.27
C MET A 76 2.03 8.77 -7.29
N LYS A 77 1.87 9.61 -6.27
CA LYS A 77 0.80 10.60 -6.19
C LYS A 77 0.87 11.63 -7.31
N LYS A 78 2.05 11.96 -7.79
CA LYS A 78 2.22 12.85 -8.95
C LYS A 78 1.73 12.21 -10.25
N ILE A 79 1.80 10.88 -10.34
CA ILE A 79 1.37 10.13 -11.52
C ILE A 79 -0.14 9.87 -11.46
N ASP A 80 -0.66 9.57 -10.28
CA ASP A 80 -2.08 9.31 -10.05
C ASP A 80 -2.55 10.08 -8.81
N LEU A 81 -3.20 11.21 -9.03
CA LEU A 81 -3.64 12.11 -7.96
C LEU A 81 -4.66 11.49 -7.01
N ASN A 82 -5.37 10.47 -7.44
CA ASN A 82 -6.42 9.83 -6.66
C ASN A 82 -5.95 8.57 -5.93
N ILE A 83 -4.68 8.20 -6.07
CA ILE A 83 -4.17 6.98 -5.46
C ILE A 83 -4.19 7.08 -3.93
N LYS A 84 -4.63 6.02 -3.30
CA LYS A 84 -4.69 5.88 -1.84
C LYS A 84 -3.57 4.98 -1.38
N ALA A 85 -3.11 5.17 -0.15
CA ALA A 85 -2.01 4.37 0.39
C ALA A 85 -2.27 3.96 1.83
N LEU A 86 -1.77 2.77 2.16
CA LEU A 86 -1.69 2.23 3.51
C LEU A 86 -0.21 1.95 3.76
N PHE A 87 0.32 2.44 4.88
CA PHE A 87 1.74 2.31 5.20
C PHE A 87 1.98 1.24 6.26
N LEU A 88 3.04 0.49 6.08
CA LEU A 88 3.47 -0.54 7.02
C LEU A 88 4.74 -0.08 7.73
N THR A 89 4.83 -0.28 9.04
CA THR A 89 6.02 0.08 9.80
C THR A 89 6.36 -0.97 10.86
N ALA A 90 7.64 -1.34 10.94
CA ALA A 90 8.13 -2.24 11.97
C ALA A 90 8.39 -1.50 13.30
N ILE A 91 8.81 -0.25 13.22
CA ILE A 91 9.12 0.57 14.39
C ILE A 91 8.48 1.95 14.19
N ILE A 92 7.73 2.40 15.19
CA ILE A 92 7.20 3.75 15.18
C ILE A 92 8.19 4.64 15.90
N ASP A 93 8.95 5.44 15.15
CA ASP A 93 9.61 6.61 15.69
C ASP A 93 8.53 7.70 15.77
N LEU A 94 8.16 8.07 16.99
CA LEU A 94 7.07 9.02 17.21
C LEU A 94 7.35 10.39 16.59
N GLN A 95 8.60 10.83 16.54
CA GLN A 95 8.95 12.11 15.93
C GLN A 95 8.83 12.08 14.41
N GLU A 96 9.37 11.03 13.79
CA GLU A 96 9.24 10.83 12.34
C GLU A 96 7.77 10.67 11.96
N TYR A 97 7.02 9.91 12.77
CA TYR A 97 5.60 9.70 12.55
C TYR A 97 4.80 11.00 12.61
N ASP A 98 5.05 11.84 13.62
CA ASP A 98 4.34 13.09 13.78
C ASP A 98 4.64 14.07 12.64
N ALA A 99 5.90 14.17 12.23
CA ALA A 99 6.30 15.01 11.10
C ALA A 99 5.63 14.52 9.80
N PHE A 100 5.67 13.23 9.58
CA PHE A 100 5.07 12.60 8.40
C PHE A 100 3.54 12.74 8.36
N LYS A 101 2.88 12.49 9.48
CA LYS A 101 1.42 12.59 9.61
C LYS A 101 0.92 13.98 9.23
N LYS A 102 1.64 15.03 9.64
CA LYS A 102 1.28 16.41 9.30
C LYS A 102 1.44 16.70 7.81
N GLU A 103 2.47 16.12 7.18
CA GLU A 103 2.82 16.41 5.79
C GLU A 103 1.92 15.66 4.81
N VAL A 104 1.64 14.40 5.07
CA VAL A 104 1.00 13.50 4.10
C VAL A 104 -0.48 13.25 4.42
N PHE A 105 -0.82 13.15 5.69
CA PHE A 105 -2.20 12.89 6.14
C PHE A 105 -2.63 13.89 7.20
N PRO A 106 -2.85 15.15 6.83
CA PRO A 106 -3.18 16.18 7.82
C PRO A 106 -4.49 15.94 8.56
N LYS A 107 -5.41 15.14 8.01
CA LYS A 107 -6.71 14.89 8.61
C LYS A 107 -6.93 13.48 9.13
N ASP A 108 -6.30 12.45 8.52
CA ASP A 108 -6.62 11.04 8.75
C ASP A 108 -5.39 10.15 8.95
N GLY A 109 -4.28 10.69 9.42
CA GLY A 109 -2.98 10.02 9.45
C GLY A 109 -2.94 8.61 10.03
N GLN A 110 -3.65 8.35 11.13
CA GLN A 110 -3.61 7.05 11.79
C GLN A 110 -4.34 5.94 11.03
N ARG A 111 -5.30 6.29 10.19
CA ARG A 111 -6.08 5.32 9.41
C ARG A 111 -5.25 4.65 8.34
N HIS A 112 -4.13 5.26 7.96
CA HIS A 112 -3.28 4.84 6.87
C HIS A 112 -1.98 4.19 7.32
N LEU A 113 -1.89 3.80 8.60
CA LEU A 113 -0.69 3.21 9.17
C LEU A 113 -1.01 1.90 9.87
N ILE A 114 -0.24 0.84 9.57
CA ILE A 114 -0.30 -0.43 10.27
C ILE A 114 1.08 -0.79 10.76
N GLN A 115 1.17 -1.15 12.03
CA GLN A 115 2.41 -1.63 12.64
C GLN A 115 2.61 -3.12 12.38
N LYS A 116 3.83 -3.48 12.00
CA LYS A 116 4.23 -4.89 11.92
C LYS A 116 4.47 -5.46 13.33
N PRO A 117 4.22 -6.75 13.60
CA PRO A 117 3.69 -7.76 12.68
C PRO A 117 2.23 -7.52 12.33
N ILE A 118 1.87 -7.78 11.07
CA ILE A 118 0.55 -7.44 10.54
C ILE A 118 -0.43 -8.56 10.86
N GLU A 119 -1.54 -8.20 11.51
CA GLU A 119 -2.66 -9.11 11.70
C GLU A 119 -3.56 -9.05 10.48
N ASN A 120 -3.86 -10.22 9.89
CA ASN A 120 -4.58 -10.30 8.63
C ASN A 120 -5.97 -9.67 8.68
N GLU A 121 -6.73 -9.90 9.75
CA GLU A 121 -8.07 -9.34 9.89
C GLU A 121 -8.04 -7.82 10.02
N ASP A 122 -7.10 -7.28 10.81
CA ASP A 122 -6.96 -5.84 10.99
C ASP A 122 -6.60 -5.17 9.65
N MET A 123 -5.70 -5.78 8.88
CA MET A 123 -5.33 -5.27 7.57
C MET A 123 -6.53 -5.25 6.62
N LEU A 124 -7.30 -6.31 6.57
CA LEU A 124 -8.50 -6.40 5.71
C LEU A 124 -9.53 -5.34 6.08
N VAL A 125 -9.78 -5.13 7.38
CA VAL A 125 -10.69 -4.09 7.85
C VAL A 125 -10.22 -2.71 7.38
N ARG A 126 -8.94 -2.42 7.53
CA ARG A 126 -8.38 -1.13 7.12
C ARG A 126 -8.40 -0.93 5.62
N ILE A 127 -8.06 -1.95 4.85
CA ILE A 127 -8.10 -1.90 3.39
C ILE A 127 -9.53 -1.63 2.92
N ASN A 128 -10.51 -2.36 3.44
CA ASN A 128 -11.90 -2.18 3.06
C ASN A 128 -12.45 -0.80 3.47
N ALA A 129 -11.91 -0.19 4.52
CA ALA A 129 -12.29 1.16 4.93
C ALA A 129 -11.71 2.25 4.00
N ILE A 130 -10.56 1.99 3.38
CA ILE A 130 -9.88 2.94 2.50
C ILE A 130 -10.36 2.81 1.06
N ILE A 131 -10.47 1.58 0.59
CA ILE A 131 -10.75 1.26 -0.79
C ILE A 131 -12.23 1.38 -1.13
#